data_8459362e1c50afdc6c5aeebd9d3817f9
#
_entry.id   8459362e1c50afdc6c5aeebd9d3817f9
#
_cell.length_a   1.000
_cell.length_b   1.000
_cell.length_c   1.000
_cell.angle_alpha   90.00
_cell.angle_beta   90.00
_cell.angle_gamma   90.00
#
_symmetry.space_group_name_H-M   'P 1'
#
loop_
_entity.id
_entity.type
_entity.pdbx_description
1 polymer ?
#
loop_
_entity_poly.entity_id
_entity_poly.type
_entity_poly.pdbx_seq_one_letter_code
_entity_poly.pdbx_strand_id
1 'polypeptide(L)'
;FFFYLLTFAAKSNSLAMEYVGRFVGSNADAKGDGDNNKTSSSAASSHSNTSTRWSILSERVQGLLTEAHAVGAMTEEYCLAMSNLEGPAMTAIRLKMMSTDWPAEWEAKKTMFAYGEEMSTDPLEAQFLKALVAMKSPRRILEVGMFTGYGASAMLEGCPGTKVVSLEIDPYLKTWVHDCLDSIPLSEEGGPTYASHHEVVVGPALDTLLSLPISEPFDLIFVDANKSEYQRYVEILMERGLLADGCQIIADNTLYCGIPYTDKLFDAQPARRAFGESIRDFNLWVKNHPHLTQVILPIRDGVSIIMYKPTTDNA
;
A
#
# COMPACT_ATOMS: atom_id res chain seq x y z
N PHE A 1 4.25 -3.16 -4.46
CA PHE A 1 5.64 -3.07 -3.95
C PHE A 1 6.66 -3.18 -5.09
N PHE A 2 6.55 -4.18 -5.93
CA PHE A 2 7.48 -4.40 -7.05
C PHE A 2 7.31 -3.39 -8.18
N PHE A 3 6.10 -2.95 -8.49
CA PHE A 3 5.84 -1.95 -9.55
C PHE A 3 6.34 -0.55 -9.16
N TYR A 4 6.24 -0.18 -7.88
CA TYR A 4 6.81 1.08 -7.38
C TYR A 4 8.34 1.08 -7.44
N LEU A 5 8.97 -0.05 -7.20
CA LEU A 5 10.40 -0.25 -7.46
C LEU A 5 10.72 -0.21 -8.97
N LEU A 6 9.83 -0.65 -9.85
CA LEU A 6 10.06 -0.69 -11.30
C LEU A 6 9.98 0.68 -11.98
N THR A 7 9.01 1.52 -11.64
CA THR A 7 8.95 2.90 -12.17
C THR A 7 10.14 3.73 -11.66
N PHE A 8 10.61 3.42 -10.46
CA PHE A 8 11.82 4.05 -9.90
C PHE A 8 13.11 3.38 -10.41
N ALA A 9 13.14 2.05 -10.63
CA ALA A 9 14.29 1.33 -11.15
C ALA A 9 14.54 1.63 -12.64
N ALA A 10 13.53 1.95 -13.43
CA ALA A 10 13.74 2.45 -14.80
C ALA A 10 14.44 3.81 -14.83
N LYS A 11 14.27 4.63 -13.78
CA LYS A 11 15.03 5.88 -13.59
C LYS A 11 16.31 5.71 -12.76
N SER A 12 16.47 4.61 -12.01
CA SER A 12 17.58 4.37 -11.08
C SER A 12 18.40 3.11 -11.36
N ASN A 13 18.29 2.52 -12.56
CA ASN A 13 19.17 1.44 -13.02
C ASN A 13 20.68 1.78 -12.89
N SER A 14 21.02 3.08 -12.86
CA SER A 14 22.38 3.56 -12.58
C SER A 14 22.76 3.40 -11.09
N LEU A 15 21.84 3.63 -10.15
CA LEU A 15 22.12 3.59 -8.71
C LEU A 15 22.18 2.17 -8.13
N ALA A 16 21.34 1.24 -8.61
CA ALA A 16 21.38 -0.16 -8.19
C ALA A 16 22.65 -0.84 -8.72
N MET A 17 23.08 -0.52 -9.94
CA MET A 17 24.32 -1.01 -10.52
C MET A 17 25.55 -0.39 -9.83
N GLU A 18 25.48 0.84 -9.38
CA GLU A 18 26.53 1.50 -8.61
C GLU A 18 26.68 0.92 -7.20
N TYR A 19 25.56 0.50 -6.58
CA TYR A 19 25.59 -0.13 -5.26
C TYR A 19 26.19 -1.54 -5.29
N VAL A 20 25.85 -2.35 -6.29
CA VAL A 20 26.46 -3.66 -6.51
C VAL A 20 27.93 -3.52 -6.88
N GLY A 21 28.31 -2.51 -7.66
CA GLY A 21 29.69 -2.18 -8.02
C GLY A 21 30.56 -1.79 -6.81
N ARG A 22 30.00 -1.05 -5.85
CA ARG A 22 30.72 -0.67 -4.62
C ARG A 22 30.94 -1.83 -3.66
N PHE A 23 30.01 -2.79 -3.60
CA PHE A 23 30.17 -3.98 -2.74
C PHE A 23 31.17 -4.99 -3.28
N VAL A 24 31.36 -5.02 -4.60
CA VAL A 24 32.35 -5.90 -5.27
C VAL A 24 33.70 -5.23 -5.36
N GLY A 25 33.80 -3.88 -5.34
CA GLY A 25 35.04 -3.11 -5.46
C GLY A 25 35.79 -2.81 -4.16
N SER A 26 35.12 -2.88 -3.00
CA SER A 26 35.69 -2.42 -1.72
C SER A 26 36.66 -3.43 -1.02
N ASN A 27 36.87 -4.60 -1.58
CA ASN A 27 37.85 -5.58 -1.04
C ASN A 27 39.19 -5.60 -1.77
N ALA A 28 39.46 -4.66 -2.67
CA ALA A 28 40.72 -4.64 -3.44
C ALA A 28 41.81 -3.70 -2.89
N ASP A 29 41.49 -2.81 -1.95
CA ASP A 29 42.41 -1.78 -1.45
C ASP A 29 42.63 -1.88 0.07
N ALA A 30 43.25 -2.98 0.52
CA ALA A 30 43.84 -3.01 1.84
C ALA A 30 45.04 -3.96 1.84
N LYS A 31 46.21 -3.44 1.45
CA LYS A 31 47.53 -3.74 2.04
C LYS A 31 48.59 -2.86 1.41
N GLY A 32 49.10 -1.95 2.27
CA GLY A 32 50.21 -1.10 1.97
C GLY A 32 51.56 -1.75 2.32
N ASP A 33 52.53 -1.12 1.83
CA ASP A 33 53.94 -0.98 2.14
C ASP A 33 54.73 -2.12 2.80
N GLY A 34 55.83 -2.48 2.12
CA GLY A 34 56.97 -3.16 2.74
C GLY A 34 57.87 -3.96 1.79
N ASP A 35 58.87 -3.25 1.27
CA ASP A 35 60.24 -3.67 0.92
C ASP A 35 60.58 -4.89 0.05
N ASN A 36 61.24 -4.52 -1.04
CA ASN A 36 62.43 -5.10 -1.71
C ASN A 36 62.77 -6.61 -1.63
N ASN A 37 62.76 -7.33 -2.72
CA ASN A 37 63.93 -7.73 -3.53
C ASN A 37 63.63 -8.92 -4.46
N LYS A 38 64.01 -8.74 -5.73
CA LYS A 38 64.37 -9.72 -6.77
C LYS A 38 63.82 -11.16 -6.71
N THR A 39 63.04 -11.56 -7.69
CA THR A 39 63.47 -12.48 -8.77
C THR A 39 62.36 -12.71 -9.77
N SER A 40 62.75 -12.88 -11.00
CA SER A 40 62.00 -12.96 -12.24
C SER A 40 61.09 -14.20 -12.41
N SER A 41 60.08 -14.01 -13.27
CA SER A 41 59.38 -15.01 -14.08
C SER A 41 58.40 -15.95 -13.37
N SER A 42 57.14 -15.69 -13.60
CA SER A 42 55.95 -16.58 -13.72
C SER A 42 54.65 -16.04 -13.08
N ALA A 43 54.40 -14.73 -13.14
CA ALA A 43 53.21 -14.15 -12.53
C ALA A 43 52.12 -13.72 -13.52
N ALA A 44 52.21 -14.03 -14.80
CA ALA A 44 51.26 -13.55 -15.83
C ALA A 44 50.02 -14.42 -16.03
N SER A 45 49.96 -15.65 -15.46
CA SER A 45 48.80 -16.56 -15.69
C SER A 45 47.76 -16.59 -14.58
N SER A 46 48.05 -16.07 -13.37
CA SER A 46 47.13 -16.12 -12.24
C SER A 46 46.13 -14.93 -12.20
N HIS A 47 46.52 -13.77 -12.73
CA HIS A 47 45.64 -12.58 -12.71
C HIS A 47 44.53 -12.64 -13.76
N SER A 48 44.75 -13.27 -14.92
CA SER A 48 43.70 -13.43 -15.94
C SER A 48 42.58 -14.40 -15.51
N ASN A 49 42.95 -15.42 -14.73
CA ASN A 49 41.98 -16.45 -14.31
C ASN A 49 41.06 -15.98 -13.17
N THR A 50 41.51 -15.03 -12.34
CA THR A 50 40.72 -14.47 -11.25
C THR A 50 39.69 -13.46 -11.80
N SER A 51 40.10 -12.60 -12.73
CA SER A 51 39.18 -11.63 -13.35
C SER A 51 38.06 -12.31 -14.14
N THR A 52 38.37 -13.42 -14.85
CA THR A 52 37.36 -14.21 -15.57
C THR A 52 36.37 -14.92 -14.62
N ARG A 53 36.82 -15.42 -13.48
CA ARG A 53 35.92 -16.03 -12.47
C ARG A 53 34.97 -15.01 -11.86
N TRP A 54 35.44 -13.79 -11.59
CA TRP A 54 34.60 -12.73 -11.03
C TRP A 54 33.56 -12.21 -12.04
N SER A 55 33.92 -12.10 -13.32
CA SER A 55 32.97 -11.74 -14.37
C SER A 55 31.87 -12.78 -14.53
N ILE A 56 32.18 -14.06 -14.57
CA ILE A 56 31.22 -15.17 -14.66
C ILE A 56 30.30 -15.19 -13.41
N LEU A 57 30.84 -14.96 -12.20
CA LEU A 57 30.05 -14.89 -10.98
C LEU A 57 29.09 -13.70 -11.00
N SER A 58 29.58 -12.54 -11.45
CA SER A 58 28.77 -11.33 -11.60
C SER A 58 27.63 -11.51 -12.59
N GLU A 59 27.89 -12.08 -13.76
CA GLU A 59 26.87 -12.39 -14.78
C GLU A 59 25.81 -13.38 -14.23
N ARG A 60 26.25 -14.41 -13.50
CA ARG A 60 25.32 -15.38 -12.90
C ARG A 60 24.45 -14.77 -11.82
N VAL A 61 25.03 -13.95 -10.93
CA VAL A 61 24.25 -13.22 -9.90
C VAL A 61 23.26 -12.26 -10.56
N GLN A 62 23.67 -11.55 -11.60
CA GLN A 62 22.82 -10.65 -12.33
C GLN A 62 21.69 -11.38 -13.05
N GLY A 63 21.96 -12.55 -13.64
CA GLY A 63 20.93 -13.43 -14.22
C GLY A 63 19.88 -13.85 -13.18
N LEU A 64 20.33 -14.34 -12.01
CA LEU A 64 19.42 -14.75 -10.93
C LEU A 64 18.57 -13.59 -10.38
N LEU A 65 19.15 -12.40 -10.25
CA LEU A 65 18.41 -11.21 -9.83
C LEU A 65 17.36 -10.81 -10.88
N THR A 66 17.69 -10.91 -12.16
CA THR A 66 16.77 -10.63 -13.27
C THR A 66 15.61 -11.63 -13.28
N GLU A 67 15.90 -12.92 -13.10
CA GLU A 67 14.84 -13.95 -13.01
C GLU A 67 13.94 -13.76 -11.79
N ALA A 68 14.52 -13.50 -10.61
CA ALA A 68 13.76 -13.23 -9.39
C ALA A 68 12.87 -11.98 -9.54
N HIS A 69 13.38 -10.95 -10.19
CA HIS A 69 12.61 -9.76 -10.51
C HIS A 69 11.44 -10.04 -11.47
N ALA A 70 11.71 -10.80 -12.54
CA ALA A 70 10.68 -11.18 -13.51
C ALA A 70 9.58 -12.02 -12.85
N VAL A 71 9.94 -13.00 -12.03
CA VAL A 71 8.96 -13.82 -11.28
C VAL A 71 8.11 -12.94 -10.36
N GLY A 72 8.72 -12.00 -9.63
CA GLY A 72 7.99 -11.09 -8.74
C GLY A 72 6.99 -10.21 -9.50
N ALA A 73 7.40 -9.63 -10.63
CA ALA A 73 6.53 -8.80 -11.46
C ALA A 73 5.37 -9.61 -12.07
N MET A 74 5.65 -10.79 -12.61
CA MET A 74 4.64 -11.67 -13.22
C MET A 74 3.65 -12.25 -12.20
N THR A 75 4.03 -12.37 -10.92
CA THR A 75 3.15 -12.90 -9.87
C THR A 75 1.91 -12.05 -9.68
N GLU A 76 2.06 -10.73 -9.60
CA GLU A 76 0.93 -9.81 -9.44
C GLU A 76 0.02 -9.81 -10.66
N GLU A 77 0.60 -9.75 -11.87
CA GLU A 77 -0.15 -9.82 -13.13
C GLU A 77 -0.94 -11.12 -13.23
N TYR A 78 -0.32 -12.26 -12.87
CA TYR A 78 -0.99 -13.55 -12.85
C TYR A 78 -2.13 -13.59 -11.83
N CYS A 79 -1.91 -13.13 -10.60
CA CYS A 79 -2.94 -13.07 -9.57
C CYS A 79 -4.14 -12.22 -10.00
N LEU A 80 -3.88 -11.05 -10.59
CA LEU A 80 -4.95 -10.19 -11.10
C LEU A 80 -5.70 -10.84 -12.27
N ALA A 81 -4.98 -11.44 -13.22
CA ALA A 81 -5.59 -12.12 -14.37
C ALA A 81 -6.45 -13.34 -13.98
N MET A 82 -6.11 -14.00 -12.85
CA MET A 82 -6.86 -15.14 -12.30
C MET A 82 -7.94 -14.72 -11.31
N SER A 83 -8.01 -13.44 -10.94
CA SER A 83 -9.05 -12.89 -10.08
C SER A 83 -10.32 -12.57 -10.87
N ASN A 84 -11.45 -12.42 -10.16
CA ASN A 84 -12.71 -12.02 -10.79
C ASN A 84 -12.62 -10.61 -11.38
N LEU A 85 -13.46 -10.33 -12.38
CA LEU A 85 -13.54 -9.02 -13.00
C LEU A 85 -14.11 -7.97 -12.04
N GLU A 86 -13.75 -6.72 -12.30
CA GLU A 86 -14.39 -5.55 -11.70
C GLU A 86 -15.88 -5.54 -12.02
N GLY A 87 -16.66 -5.07 -11.08
CA GLY A 87 -18.05 -4.75 -11.34
C GLY A 87 -18.22 -3.35 -11.97
N PRO A 88 -19.47 -2.91 -12.13
CA PRO A 88 -19.77 -1.66 -12.85
C PRO A 88 -19.17 -0.40 -12.20
N ALA A 89 -19.23 -0.29 -10.87
CA ALA A 89 -18.73 0.87 -10.15
C ALA A 89 -17.21 0.95 -10.17
N MET A 90 -16.52 -0.16 -9.89
CA MET A 90 -15.07 -0.23 -9.98
C MET A 90 -14.58 0.11 -11.39
N THR A 91 -15.21 -0.45 -12.42
CA THR A 91 -14.86 -0.18 -13.82
C THR A 91 -15.05 1.30 -14.16
N ALA A 92 -16.17 1.91 -13.77
CA ALA A 92 -16.45 3.32 -14.04
C ALA A 92 -15.42 4.24 -13.40
N ILE A 93 -15.08 4.02 -12.13
CA ILE A 93 -14.05 4.79 -11.42
C ILE A 93 -12.69 4.64 -12.08
N ARG A 94 -12.27 3.41 -12.39
CA ARG A 94 -10.98 3.17 -13.04
C ARG A 94 -10.87 3.89 -14.37
N LEU A 95 -11.90 3.80 -15.22
CA LEU A 95 -11.90 4.48 -16.52
C LEU A 95 -11.85 6.00 -16.38
N LYS A 96 -12.63 6.58 -15.46
CA LYS A 96 -12.60 8.01 -15.18
C LYS A 96 -11.25 8.45 -14.62
N MET A 97 -10.67 7.70 -13.69
CA MET A 97 -9.37 7.98 -13.09
C MET A 97 -8.24 7.99 -14.13
N MET A 98 -8.19 6.97 -15.00
CA MET A 98 -7.21 6.89 -16.09
C MET A 98 -7.37 7.98 -17.15
N SER A 99 -8.56 8.55 -17.31
CA SER A 99 -8.83 9.65 -18.26
C SER A 99 -8.72 11.04 -17.64
N THR A 100 -8.52 11.14 -16.32
CA THR A 100 -8.38 12.43 -15.62
C THR A 100 -6.93 12.93 -15.75
N ASP A 101 -6.76 14.14 -16.25
CA ASP A 101 -5.45 14.83 -16.27
C ASP A 101 -5.16 15.43 -14.87
N TRP A 102 -4.69 14.60 -13.95
CA TRP A 102 -4.40 15.01 -12.57
C TRP A 102 -3.43 16.20 -12.45
N PRO A 103 -2.35 16.29 -13.25
CA PRO A 103 -1.52 17.47 -13.28
C PRO A 103 -2.29 18.74 -13.65
N ALA A 104 -3.16 18.69 -14.66
CA ALA A 104 -3.98 19.84 -15.05
C ALA A 104 -5.00 20.23 -13.96
N GLU A 105 -5.61 19.27 -13.27
CA GLU A 105 -6.50 19.52 -12.14
C GLU A 105 -5.77 20.22 -10.98
N TRP A 106 -4.53 19.81 -10.70
CA TRP A 106 -3.68 20.44 -9.71
C TRP A 106 -3.24 21.86 -10.11
N GLU A 107 -2.79 22.05 -11.34
CA GLU A 107 -2.41 23.36 -11.86
C GLU A 107 -3.59 24.35 -11.84
N ALA A 108 -4.80 23.85 -12.11
CA ALA A 108 -6.05 24.60 -12.01
C ALA A 108 -6.50 24.87 -10.56
N LYS A 109 -5.74 24.40 -9.55
CA LYS A 109 -6.03 24.55 -8.11
C LYS A 109 -7.39 24.00 -7.69
N LYS A 110 -7.84 22.95 -8.34
CA LYS A 110 -9.09 22.27 -8.00
C LYS A 110 -8.89 21.26 -6.87
N THR A 111 -7.72 20.60 -6.82
CA THR A 111 -7.36 19.60 -5.81
C THR A 111 -6.52 20.21 -4.69
N MET A 112 -6.59 19.63 -3.50
CA MET A 112 -5.76 20.04 -2.35
C MET A 112 -4.31 19.55 -2.46
N PHE A 113 -4.09 18.46 -3.23
CA PHE A 113 -2.77 17.85 -3.40
C PHE A 113 -2.53 17.53 -4.87
N ALA A 114 -1.24 17.39 -5.24
CA ALA A 114 -0.85 16.87 -6.54
C ALA A 114 -1.10 15.34 -6.56
N TYR A 115 -2.26 14.94 -7.06
CA TYR A 115 -2.64 13.55 -7.17
C TYR A 115 -2.06 12.87 -8.42
N GLY A 116 -1.98 11.54 -8.38
CA GLY A 116 -1.70 10.67 -9.49
C GLY A 116 -2.51 9.37 -9.37
N GLU A 117 -2.71 8.67 -10.47
CA GLU A 117 -3.47 7.41 -10.48
C GLU A 117 -2.88 6.33 -9.57
N GLU A 118 -1.57 6.39 -9.32
CA GLU A 118 -0.84 5.48 -8.44
C GLU A 118 -1.22 5.60 -6.95
N MET A 119 -1.98 6.62 -6.57
CA MET A 119 -2.48 6.79 -5.20
C MET A 119 -3.77 5.99 -4.95
N SER A 120 -4.37 5.43 -5.99
CA SER A 120 -5.57 4.60 -5.84
C SER A 120 -5.22 3.22 -5.28
N THR A 121 -6.14 2.63 -4.53
CA THR A 121 -6.11 1.20 -4.18
C THR A 121 -5.83 0.38 -5.43
N ASP A 122 -4.88 -0.56 -5.35
CA ASP A 122 -4.52 -1.41 -6.49
C ASP A 122 -5.67 -2.37 -6.85
N PRO A 123 -5.84 -2.74 -8.14
CA PRO A 123 -6.90 -3.64 -8.55
C PRO A 123 -6.90 -5.01 -7.85
N LEU A 124 -5.75 -5.60 -7.57
CA LEU A 124 -5.66 -6.87 -6.85
C LEU A 124 -6.09 -6.70 -5.38
N GLU A 125 -5.66 -5.61 -4.75
CA GLU A 125 -6.05 -5.28 -3.38
C GLU A 125 -7.54 -4.96 -3.29
N ALA A 126 -8.10 -4.23 -4.25
CA ALA A 126 -9.53 -3.96 -4.31
C ALA A 126 -10.36 -5.24 -4.46
N GLN A 127 -9.90 -6.23 -5.25
CA GLN A 127 -10.54 -7.56 -5.33
C GLN A 127 -10.43 -8.30 -3.99
N PHE A 128 -9.31 -8.16 -3.28
CA PHE A 128 -9.17 -8.71 -1.94
C PHE A 128 -10.16 -8.08 -0.95
N LEU A 129 -10.30 -6.75 -0.93
CA LEU A 129 -11.30 -6.03 -0.13
C LEU A 129 -12.72 -6.49 -0.47
N LYS A 130 -13.05 -6.59 -1.76
CA LYS A 130 -14.35 -7.09 -2.24
C LYS A 130 -14.63 -8.50 -1.70
N ALA A 131 -13.65 -9.40 -1.75
CA ALA A 131 -13.79 -10.76 -1.21
C ALA A 131 -13.96 -10.78 0.32
N LEU A 132 -13.20 -9.98 1.06
CA LEU A 132 -13.34 -9.85 2.51
C LEU A 132 -14.73 -9.35 2.91
N VAL A 133 -15.22 -8.33 2.23
CA VAL A 133 -16.54 -7.76 2.47
C VAL A 133 -17.64 -8.78 2.16
N ALA A 134 -17.52 -9.53 1.06
CA ALA A 134 -18.44 -10.61 0.73
C ALA A 134 -18.48 -11.71 1.80
N MET A 135 -17.34 -12.10 2.34
CA MET A 135 -17.25 -13.11 3.41
C MET A 135 -17.78 -12.60 4.75
N LYS A 136 -17.49 -11.34 5.10
CA LYS A 136 -17.90 -10.72 6.37
C LYS A 136 -19.37 -10.31 6.37
N SER A 137 -19.90 -9.88 5.22
CA SER A 137 -21.24 -9.32 5.06
C SER A 137 -21.55 -8.21 6.08
N PRO A 138 -20.72 -7.16 6.17
CA PRO A 138 -20.87 -6.09 7.14
C PRO A 138 -22.10 -5.25 6.80
N ARG A 139 -22.78 -4.71 7.81
CA ARG A 139 -23.88 -3.75 7.61
C ARG A 139 -23.35 -2.35 7.34
N ARG A 140 -22.27 -1.96 8.03
CA ARG A 140 -21.65 -0.66 7.92
C ARG A 140 -20.14 -0.76 7.87
N ILE A 141 -19.57 -0.03 6.94
CA ILE A 141 -18.12 0.08 6.73
C ILE A 141 -17.73 1.54 6.90
N LEU A 142 -16.60 1.79 7.57
CA LEU A 142 -15.91 3.07 7.54
C LEU A 142 -14.65 2.95 6.70
N GLU A 143 -14.47 3.88 5.76
CA GLU A 143 -13.23 4.07 5.02
C GLU A 143 -12.56 5.36 5.50
N VAL A 144 -11.32 5.29 5.92
CA VAL A 144 -10.51 6.44 6.32
C VAL A 144 -9.48 6.72 5.24
N GLY A 145 -9.76 7.73 4.40
CA GLY A 145 -9.08 8.00 3.14
C GLY A 145 -9.80 7.35 1.97
N MET A 146 -10.45 8.15 1.12
CA MET A 146 -11.25 7.65 0.00
C MET A 146 -10.52 7.77 -1.34
N PHE A 147 -9.85 8.90 -1.58
CA PHE A 147 -9.34 9.31 -2.86
C PHE A 147 -10.41 9.24 -3.96
N THR A 148 -10.24 8.38 -4.98
CA THR A 148 -11.20 8.25 -6.11
C THR A 148 -12.40 7.35 -5.80
N GLY A 149 -12.48 6.74 -4.60
CA GLY A 149 -13.56 5.83 -4.21
C GLY A 149 -13.50 4.45 -4.86
N TYR A 150 -12.34 4.04 -5.38
CA TYR A 150 -12.16 2.71 -5.95
C TYR A 150 -12.26 1.62 -4.89
N GLY A 151 -11.65 1.84 -3.70
CA GLY A 151 -11.79 0.97 -2.54
C GLY A 151 -13.24 0.88 -2.06
N ALA A 152 -13.92 2.02 -1.90
CA ALA A 152 -15.34 2.07 -1.56
C ALA A 152 -16.22 1.31 -2.57
N SER A 153 -15.92 1.44 -3.87
CA SER A 153 -16.63 0.73 -4.93
C SER A 153 -16.47 -0.79 -4.81
N ALA A 154 -15.25 -1.26 -4.53
CA ALA A 154 -14.97 -2.67 -4.33
C ALA A 154 -15.73 -3.23 -3.12
N MET A 155 -15.76 -2.48 -2.01
CA MET A 155 -16.48 -2.89 -0.80
C MET A 155 -18.00 -2.94 -1.03
N LEU A 156 -18.57 -1.97 -1.72
CA LEU A 156 -20.00 -1.95 -2.05
C LEU A 156 -20.39 -3.06 -3.01
N GLU A 157 -19.57 -3.35 -4.02
CA GLU A 157 -19.80 -4.48 -4.93
C GLU A 157 -19.64 -5.84 -4.24
N GLY A 158 -18.80 -5.92 -3.20
CA GLY A 158 -18.64 -7.13 -2.38
C GLY A 158 -19.89 -7.47 -1.56
N CYS A 159 -20.62 -6.46 -1.11
CA CYS A 159 -21.88 -6.62 -0.37
C CYS A 159 -22.82 -5.44 -0.68
N PRO A 160 -23.66 -5.54 -1.73
CA PRO A 160 -24.54 -4.45 -2.16
C PRO A 160 -25.54 -3.95 -1.11
N GLY A 161 -25.77 -4.70 -0.04
CA GLY A 161 -26.61 -4.29 1.10
C GLY A 161 -25.88 -3.49 2.18
N THR A 162 -24.55 -3.37 2.09
CA THR A 162 -23.75 -2.60 3.07
C THR A 162 -23.88 -1.10 2.84
N LYS A 163 -23.59 -0.32 3.90
CA LYS A 163 -23.40 1.13 3.79
C LYS A 163 -21.95 1.48 4.06
N VAL A 164 -21.36 2.28 3.19
CA VAL A 164 -19.98 2.76 3.33
C VAL A 164 -20.01 4.24 3.67
N VAL A 165 -19.30 4.63 4.71
CA VAL A 165 -18.99 6.02 5.06
C VAL A 165 -17.51 6.24 4.80
N SER A 166 -17.16 7.11 3.87
CA SER A 166 -15.77 7.44 3.55
C SER A 166 -15.42 8.82 4.09
N LEU A 167 -14.30 8.91 4.80
CA LEU A 167 -13.72 10.18 5.24
C LEU A 167 -12.70 10.63 4.21
N GLU A 168 -12.89 11.84 3.68
CA GLU A 168 -12.03 12.41 2.66
C GLU A 168 -11.72 13.88 2.98
N ILE A 169 -10.46 14.27 2.88
CA ILE A 169 -10.05 15.64 3.20
C ILE A 169 -10.32 16.62 2.06
N ASP A 170 -10.28 16.14 0.81
CA ASP A 170 -10.41 16.99 -0.38
C ASP A 170 -11.87 17.03 -0.87
N PRO A 171 -12.56 18.17 -0.75
CA PRO A 171 -13.95 18.30 -1.22
C PRO A 171 -14.11 18.10 -2.74
N TYR A 172 -13.05 18.31 -3.54
CA TYR A 172 -13.05 18.04 -4.96
C TYR A 172 -13.34 16.57 -5.25
N LEU A 173 -12.69 15.67 -4.51
CA LEU A 173 -12.83 14.23 -4.71
C LEU A 173 -14.25 13.74 -4.40
N LYS A 174 -14.93 14.32 -3.42
CA LYS A 174 -16.35 14.03 -3.18
C LYS A 174 -17.19 14.28 -4.44
N THR A 175 -17.08 15.47 -5.03
CA THR A 175 -17.83 15.80 -6.26
C THR A 175 -17.40 14.89 -7.42
N TRP A 176 -16.09 14.66 -7.58
CA TRP A 176 -15.54 13.83 -8.63
C TRP A 176 -16.10 12.39 -8.61
N VAL A 177 -16.21 11.79 -7.41
CA VAL A 177 -16.78 10.45 -7.22
C VAL A 177 -18.28 10.43 -7.48
N HIS A 178 -19.04 11.38 -6.92
CA HIS A 178 -20.49 11.49 -7.12
C HIS A 178 -20.84 11.63 -8.61
N ASP A 179 -20.17 12.52 -9.33
CA ASP A 179 -20.37 12.70 -10.78
C ASP A 179 -20.14 11.42 -11.59
N CYS A 180 -19.34 10.47 -11.06
CA CYS A 180 -19.07 9.20 -11.71
C CYS A 180 -20.09 8.14 -11.35
N LEU A 181 -20.49 8.03 -10.09
CA LEU A 181 -21.09 6.82 -9.53
C LEU A 181 -22.57 6.95 -9.13
N ASP A 182 -23.10 8.16 -9.00
CA ASP A 182 -24.45 8.34 -8.43
C ASP A 182 -25.55 7.56 -9.16
N SER A 183 -25.40 7.36 -10.46
CA SER A 183 -26.35 6.61 -11.29
C SER A 183 -25.97 5.15 -11.53
N ILE A 184 -24.79 4.71 -11.04
CA ILE A 184 -24.30 3.36 -11.29
C ILE A 184 -25.00 2.38 -10.33
N PRO A 185 -25.62 1.30 -10.84
CA PRO A 185 -26.17 0.26 -9.99
C PRO A 185 -25.05 -0.57 -9.35
N LEU A 186 -25.27 -1.01 -8.10
CA LEU A 186 -24.33 -1.87 -7.38
C LEU A 186 -24.37 -3.34 -7.83
N SER A 187 -25.39 -3.72 -8.60
CA SER A 187 -25.54 -5.05 -9.19
C SER A 187 -26.16 -4.96 -10.58
N GLU A 188 -25.93 -5.98 -11.42
CA GLU A 188 -26.48 -6.04 -12.79
C GLU A 188 -28.02 -6.15 -12.84
N GLU A 189 -28.67 -6.54 -11.75
CA GLU A 189 -30.11 -6.79 -11.69
C GLU A 189 -30.96 -5.57 -11.28
N GLY A 190 -30.41 -4.35 -11.34
CA GLY A 190 -31.17 -3.14 -11.02
C GLY A 190 -31.39 -2.91 -9.51
N GLY A 191 -30.44 -3.33 -8.71
CA GLY A 191 -30.39 -3.10 -7.26
C GLY A 191 -30.15 -1.61 -6.90
N PRO A 192 -29.81 -1.33 -5.62
CA PRO A 192 -29.53 0.01 -5.16
C PRO A 192 -28.39 0.65 -5.96
N THR A 193 -28.42 1.97 -6.11
CA THR A 193 -27.35 2.73 -6.73
C THR A 193 -26.24 3.02 -5.72
N TYR A 194 -25.07 3.35 -6.21
CA TYR A 194 -23.91 3.74 -5.40
C TYR A 194 -24.29 4.89 -4.43
N ALA A 195 -24.93 5.94 -4.93
CA ALA A 195 -25.34 7.11 -4.13
C ALA A 195 -26.22 6.77 -2.93
N SER A 196 -27.00 5.69 -3.00
CA SER A 196 -27.90 5.31 -1.92
C SER A 196 -27.19 4.57 -0.76
N HIS A 197 -25.95 4.12 -0.97
CA HIS A 197 -25.18 3.29 -0.03
C HIS A 197 -23.81 3.85 0.32
N HIS A 198 -23.41 4.97 -0.29
CA HIS A 198 -22.14 5.63 -0.04
C HIS A 198 -22.33 7.06 0.48
N GLU A 199 -21.73 7.35 1.61
CA GLU A 199 -21.68 8.70 2.21
C GLU A 199 -20.23 9.17 2.26
N VAL A 200 -19.95 10.38 1.76
CA VAL A 200 -18.62 11.01 1.88
C VAL A 200 -18.68 12.16 2.87
N VAL A 201 -17.95 12.03 3.96
CA VAL A 201 -17.78 13.08 4.99
C VAL A 201 -16.47 13.81 4.71
N VAL A 202 -16.55 15.10 4.34
CA VAL A 202 -15.38 15.90 3.99
C VAL A 202 -14.79 16.56 5.23
N GLY A 203 -13.49 16.41 5.40
CA GLY A 203 -12.71 17.03 6.48
C GLY A 203 -11.51 16.18 6.93
N PRO A 204 -10.63 16.74 7.79
CA PRO A 204 -9.54 15.97 8.38
C PRO A 204 -10.09 14.75 9.14
N ALA A 205 -9.51 13.56 8.90
CA ALA A 205 -10.06 12.32 9.45
C ALA A 205 -10.11 12.31 10.99
N LEU A 206 -9.12 12.89 11.67
CA LEU A 206 -9.13 12.99 13.14
C LEU A 206 -10.34 13.77 13.66
N ASP A 207 -10.68 14.90 13.02
CA ASP A 207 -11.79 15.74 13.43
C ASP A 207 -13.14 15.09 13.08
N THR A 208 -13.24 14.49 11.90
CA THR A 208 -14.45 13.80 11.45
C THR A 208 -14.72 12.57 12.31
N LEU A 209 -13.72 11.78 12.66
CA LEU A 209 -13.86 10.65 13.59
C LEU A 209 -14.40 11.08 14.96
N LEU A 210 -14.00 12.25 15.47
CA LEU A 210 -14.49 12.80 16.74
C LEU A 210 -15.95 13.27 16.65
N SER A 211 -16.48 13.54 15.47
CA SER A 211 -17.83 14.04 15.25
C SER A 211 -18.84 13.00 14.77
N LEU A 212 -18.41 11.81 14.31
CA LEU A 212 -19.29 10.75 13.85
C LEU A 212 -20.32 10.34 14.91
N PRO A 213 -21.59 10.03 14.52
CA PRO A 213 -22.59 9.50 15.44
C PRO A 213 -22.15 8.16 16.04
N ILE A 214 -22.28 8.00 17.36
CA ILE A 214 -21.93 6.77 18.09
C ILE A 214 -23.05 5.71 18.10
N SER A 215 -24.27 6.08 17.64
CA SER A 215 -25.44 5.21 17.68
C SER A 215 -25.36 3.98 16.79
N GLU A 216 -24.44 3.99 15.85
CA GLU A 216 -24.29 2.95 14.83
C GLU A 216 -22.81 2.60 14.61
N PRO A 217 -22.27 1.65 15.38
CA PRO A 217 -20.88 1.23 15.23
C PRO A 217 -20.65 0.53 13.87
N PHE A 218 -19.39 0.46 13.46
CA PHE A 218 -18.95 -0.12 12.20
C PHE A 218 -18.51 -1.58 12.37
N ASP A 219 -18.92 -2.42 11.44
CA ASP A 219 -18.57 -3.85 11.41
C ASP A 219 -17.20 -4.09 10.74
N LEU A 220 -16.79 -3.18 9.85
CA LEU A 220 -15.50 -3.19 9.16
C LEU A 220 -14.97 -1.75 9.01
N ILE A 221 -13.66 -1.60 9.19
CA ILE A 221 -12.94 -0.35 8.97
C ILE A 221 -11.88 -0.59 7.90
N PHE A 222 -11.76 0.27 6.90
CA PHE A 222 -10.63 0.31 5.99
C PHE A 222 -9.83 1.59 6.24
N VAL A 223 -8.53 1.47 6.47
CA VAL A 223 -7.63 2.60 6.79
C VAL A 223 -6.57 2.73 5.71
N ASP A 224 -6.68 3.78 4.92
CA ASP A 224 -5.72 4.12 3.85
C ASP A 224 -5.58 5.65 3.72
N ALA A 225 -5.19 6.33 4.81
CA ALA A 225 -5.00 7.77 4.85
C ALA A 225 -3.57 8.15 5.27
N ASN A 226 -3.42 9.17 6.12
CA ASN A 226 -2.12 9.63 6.60
C ASN A 226 -1.46 8.58 7.52
N LYS A 227 -0.34 8.02 7.06
CA LYS A 227 0.35 6.90 7.72
C LYS A 227 0.83 7.23 9.14
N SER A 228 1.09 8.50 9.43
CA SER A 228 1.49 8.94 10.78
C SER A 228 0.34 8.99 11.79
N GLU A 229 -0.91 8.84 11.34
CA GLU A 229 -2.11 8.97 12.16
C GLU A 229 -2.85 7.64 12.36
N TYR A 230 -2.39 6.53 11.78
CA TYR A 230 -3.07 5.22 11.81
C TYR A 230 -3.39 4.76 13.23
N GLN A 231 -2.43 4.84 14.15
CA GLN A 231 -2.66 4.51 15.55
C GLN A 231 -3.78 5.37 16.13
N ARG A 232 -3.72 6.69 15.89
CA ARG A 232 -4.70 7.61 16.46
C ARG A 232 -6.11 7.41 15.91
N TYR A 233 -6.24 7.03 14.64
CA TYR A 233 -7.54 6.65 14.08
C TYR A 233 -8.16 5.49 14.86
N VAL A 234 -7.40 4.42 15.08
CA VAL A 234 -7.89 3.23 15.78
C VAL A 234 -8.19 3.55 17.25
N GLU A 235 -7.34 4.33 17.93
CA GLU A 235 -7.60 4.79 19.31
C GLU A 235 -8.93 5.54 19.40
N ILE A 236 -9.18 6.54 18.56
CA ILE A 236 -10.44 7.30 18.58
C ILE A 236 -11.64 6.38 18.31
N LEU A 237 -11.54 5.45 17.37
CA LEU A 237 -12.62 4.50 17.09
C LEU A 237 -12.95 3.63 18.30
N MET A 238 -11.95 3.18 19.04
CA MET A 238 -12.12 2.41 20.30
C MET A 238 -12.66 3.28 21.43
N GLU A 239 -12.05 4.44 21.69
CA GLU A 239 -12.43 5.38 22.76
C GLU A 239 -13.90 5.84 22.63
N ARG A 240 -14.36 5.99 21.40
CA ARG A 240 -15.73 6.44 21.11
C ARG A 240 -16.75 5.31 20.98
N GLY A 241 -16.34 4.05 21.07
CA GLY A 241 -17.23 2.92 20.89
C GLY A 241 -17.80 2.82 19.45
N LEU A 242 -17.02 3.21 18.46
CA LEU A 242 -17.41 3.16 17.04
C LEU A 242 -17.16 1.80 16.40
N LEU A 243 -16.51 0.87 17.10
CA LEU A 243 -16.24 -0.50 16.65
C LEU A 243 -17.35 -1.43 17.14
N ALA A 244 -18.01 -2.14 16.25
CA ALA A 244 -18.94 -3.22 16.62
C ALA A 244 -18.18 -4.41 17.21
N ASP A 245 -18.87 -5.27 17.94
CA ASP A 245 -18.31 -6.53 18.42
C ASP A 245 -17.80 -7.38 17.25
N GLY A 246 -16.56 -7.82 17.31
CA GLY A 246 -15.91 -8.56 16.24
C GLY A 246 -15.63 -7.70 14.99
N CYS A 247 -15.57 -6.38 15.12
CA CYS A 247 -15.15 -5.48 14.06
C CYS A 247 -13.79 -5.89 13.52
N GLN A 248 -13.64 -5.81 12.20
CA GLN A 248 -12.37 -6.01 11.51
C GLN A 248 -11.86 -4.65 11.01
N ILE A 249 -10.57 -4.39 11.25
CA ILE A 249 -9.88 -3.22 10.73
C ILE A 249 -8.89 -3.72 9.69
N ILE A 250 -9.01 -3.24 8.49
CA ILE A 250 -8.10 -3.50 7.38
C ILE A 250 -7.24 -2.26 7.21
N ALA A 251 -5.93 -2.39 7.40
CA ALA A 251 -5.00 -1.28 7.24
C ALA A 251 -4.08 -1.53 6.05
N ASP A 252 -4.06 -0.60 5.11
CA ASP A 252 -3.20 -0.65 3.94
C ASP A 252 -1.78 -0.14 4.23
N ASN A 253 -0.84 -0.47 3.34
CA ASN A 253 0.56 -0.07 3.35
C ASN A 253 1.33 -0.44 4.64
N THR A 254 0.97 -1.54 5.28
CA THR A 254 1.58 -1.93 6.57
C THR A 254 2.98 -2.54 6.43
N LEU A 255 3.47 -2.80 5.21
CA LEU A 255 4.86 -3.11 4.90
C LEU A 255 5.65 -1.89 4.38
N TYR A 256 5.00 -0.86 3.96
CA TYR A 256 5.47 0.47 3.53
C TYR A 256 6.87 0.47 2.91
N CYS A 257 6.98 -0.03 1.68
CA CYS A 257 8.25 -0.12 0.93
C CYS A 257 9.38 -0.90 1.65
N GLY A 258 9.04 -1.74 2.64
CA GLY A 258 10.02 -2.49 3.43
C GLY A 258 10.68 -1.71 4.57
N ILE A 259 10.37 -0.42 4.74
CA ILE A 259 10.96 0.42 5.80
C ILE A 259 10.67 -0.11 7.21
N PRO A 260 9.47 -0.63 7.54
CA PRO A 260 9.18 -1.15 8.87
C PRO A 260 10.13 -2.26 9.36
N TYR A 261 10.77 -2.99 8.45
CA TYR A 261 11.64 -4.14 8.77
C TYR A 261 13.04 -4.06 8.17
N THR A 262 13.46 -2.89 7.65
CA THR A 262 14.80 -2.66 7.11
C THR A 262 15.39 -1.36 7.65
N ASP A 263 16.68 -1.39 8.03
CA ASP A 263 17.30 -0.25 8.73
C ASP A 263 17.79 0.87 7.82
N LYS A 264 18.00 0.63 6.52
CA LYS A 264 18.75 1.55 5.65
C LYS A 264 18.09 1.90 4.32
N LEU A 265 16.86 1.41 4.06
CA LEU A 265 16.17 1.79 2.84
C LEU A 265 15.64 3.23 2.95
N PHE A 266 15.75 3.95 1.83
CA PHE A 266 15.19 5.31 1.69
C PHE A 266 15.78 6.39 2.63
N ASP A 267 17.01 6.23 3.10
CA ASP A 267 17.70 7.28 3.92
C ASP A 267 17.75 8.63 3.21
N ALA A 268 17.82 8.65 1.88
CA ALA A 268 17.79 9.86 1.07
C ALA A 268 16.37 10.47 0.89
N GLN A 269 15.34 9.87 1.47
CA GLN A 269 13.94 10.30 1.37
C GLN A 269 13.31 10.43 2.77
N PRO A 270 13.65 11.49 3.54
CA PRO A 270 13.29 11.59 4.96
C PRO A 270 11.78 11.51 5.24
N ALA A 271 10.94 12.12 4.40
CA ALA A 271 9.50 12.08 4.57
C ALA A 271 8.94 10.65 4.41
N ARG A 272 9.38 9.91 3.39
CA ARG A 272 8.99 8.52 3.18
C ARG A 272 9.46 7.64 4.33
N ARG A 273 10.69 7.87 4.81
CA ARG A 273 11.24 7.15 5.95
C ARG A 273 10.39 7.39 7.20
N ALA A 274 10.01 8.63 7.50
CA ALA A 274 9.17 8.97 8.64
C ALA A 274 7.81 8.25 8.62
N PHE A 275 7.16 8.18 7.45
CA PHE A 275 5.93 7.40 7.31
C PHE A 275 6.14 5.90 7.55
N GLY A 276 7.20 5.31 7.02
CA GLY A 276 7.51 3.89 7.24
C GLY A 276 7.84 3.58 8.71
N GLU A 277 8.50 4.49 9.41
CA GLU A 277 8.74 4.39 10.86
C GLU A 277 7.43 4.49 11.65
N SER A 278 6.52 5.39 11.28
CA SER A 278 5.19 5.49 11.88
C SER A 278 4.38 4.19 11.68
N ILE A 279 4.46 3.58 10.50
CA ILE A 279 3.82 2.28 10.24
C ILE A 279 4.45 1.16 11.06
N ARG A 280 5.78 1.14 11.24
CA ARG A 280 6.43 0.18 12.14
C ARG A 280 5.90 0.31 13.57
N ASP A 281 5.79 1.53 14.05
CA ASP A 281 5.33 1.81 15.40
C ASP A 281 3.85 1.44 15.56
N PHE A 282 3.02 1.71 14.56
CA PHE A 282 1.64 1.24 14.48
C PHE A 282 1.54 -0.30 14.52
N ASN A 283 2.31 -1.00 13.70
CA ASN A 283 2.32 -2.47 13.67
C ASN A 283 2.71 -3.06 15.05
N LEU A 284 3.70 -2.46 15.72
CA LEU A 284 4.13 -2.87 17.05
C LEU A 284 3.06 -2.55 18.11
N TRP A 285 2.43 -1.39 18.02
CA TRP A 285 1.34 -1.00 18.91
C TRP A 285 0.17 -1.98 18.82
N VAL A 286 -0.29 -2.29 17.61
CA VAL A 286 -1.38 -3.27 17.38
C VAL A 286 -1.00 -4.64 17.93
N LYS A 287 0.23 -5.12 17.66
CA LYS A 287 0.73 -6.42 18.13
C LYS A 287 0.68 -6.55 19.67
N ASN A 288 0.97 -5.46 20.37
CA ASN A 288 1.07 -5.46 21.85
C ASN A 288 -0.23 -5.01 22.52
N HIS A 289 -1.25 -4.60 21.76
CA HIS A 289 -2.49 -4.09 22.30
C HIS A 289 -3.39 -5.23 22.83
N PRO A 290 -3.91 -5.16 24.08
CA PRO A 290 -4.64 -6.28 24.72
C PRO A 290 -5.95 -6.64 24.02
N HIS A 291 -6.56 -5.70 23.29
CA HIS A 291 -7.85 -5.89 22.61
C HIS A 291 -7.75 -6.06 21.09
N LEU A 292 -6.55 -6.10 20.54
CA LEU A 292 -6.33 -6.26 19.11
C LEU A 292 -5.51 -7.52 18.82
N THR A 293 -5.84 -8.18 17.72
CA THR A 293 -4.99 -9.23 17.15
C THR A 293 -4.82 -8.95 15.66
N GLN A 294 -3.62 -9.19 15.11
CA GLN A 294 -3.36 -8.90 13.70
C GLN A 294 -2.66 -10.02 12.97
N VAL A 295 -2.86 -10.05 11.65
CA VAL A 295 -2.00 -10.71 10.68
C VAL A 295 -1.67 -9.71 9.58
N ILE A 296 -0.41 -9.63 9.17
CA ILE A 296 0.04 -8.80 8.04
C ILE A 296 0.23 -9.72 6.83
N LEU A 297 -0.43 -9.39 5.73
CA LEU A 297 -0.35 -10.11 4.47
C LEU A 297 0.51 -9.33 3.48
N PRO A 298 1.40 -9.99 2.71
CA PRO A 298 2.25 -9.33 1.73
C PRO A 298 1.50 -9.12 0.39
N ILE A 299 0.33 -8.50 0.46
CA ILE A 299 -0.43 -8.06 -0.71
C ILE A 299 0.00 -6.63 -0.98
N ARG A 300 0.51 -6.34 -2.17
CA ARG A 300 1.04 -5.03 -2.56
C ARG A 300 2.04 -4.49 -1.53
N ASP A 301 1.77 -3.33 -0.94
CA ASP A 301 2.61 -2.69 0.10
C ASP A 301 2.24 -3.14 1.52
N GLY A 302 1.54 -4.27 1.63
CA GLY A 302 1.17 -4.94 2.87
C GLY A 302 -0.20 -4.53 3.40
N VAL A 303 -1.05 -5.53 3.63
CA VAL A 303 -2.38 -5.34 4.22
C VAL A 303 -2.43 -6.04 5.57
N SER A 304 -2.76 -5.30 6.63
CA SER A 304 -3.06 -5.87 7.94
C SER A 304 -4.54 -6.13 8.12
N ILE A 305 -4.87 -7.36 8.53
CA ILE A 305 -6.20 -7.69 9.06
C ILE A 305 -6.09 -7.66 10.58
N ILE A 306 -6.79 -6.71 11.20
CA ILE A 306 -6.80 -6.50 12.64
C ILE A 306 -8.19 -6.82 13.16
N MET A 307 -8.28 -7.64 14.19
CA MET A 307 -9.55 -8.02 14.84
C MET A 307 -9.65 -7.37 16.20
N TYR A 308 -10.74 -6.65 16.43
CA TYR A 308 -11.08 -6.06 17.70
C TYR A 308 -11.84 -7.06 18.60
N LYS A 309 -11.37 -7.19 19.83
CA LYS A 309 -12.02 -7.98 20.88
C LYS A 309 -12.29 -7.05 22.07
N PRO A 310 -13.54 -6.65 22.27
CA PRO A 310 -13.88 -5.86 23.45
C PRO A 310 -13.57 -6.62 24.75
N THR A 311 -13.31 -5.92 25.83
CA THR A 311 -13.19 -6.53 27.15
C THR A 311 -14.49 -7.24 27.52
N THR A 312 -14.39 -8.50 27.89
CA THR A 312 -15.54 -9.28 28.42
C THR A 312 -15.83 -8.95 29.89
N ASP A 313 -15.32 -7.83 30.40
CA ASP A 313 -15.59 -7.41 31.79
C ASP A 313 -16.93 -6.71 31.85
N ASN A 314 -18.01 -7.50 31.79
CA ASN A 314 -19.34 -7.23 32.37
C ASN A 314 -20.37 -8.22 31.74
N ALA A 315 -20.30 -9.49 32.12
CA ALA A 315 -21.41 -10.39 32.03
C ALA A 315 -21.77 -10.90 33.43
#